data_7683bc45761976e14b4cc211e6cfefd3
#
_entry.id   7683bc45761976e14b4cc211e6cfefd3
#
_cell.length_a   1.000
_cell.length_b   1.000
_cell.length_c   1.000
_cell.angle_alpha   90.00
_cell.angle_beta   90.00
_cell.angle_gamma   90.00
#
_symmetry.space_group_name_H-M   'P 1'
#
loop_
_entity.id
_entity.type
_entity.pdbx_description
1 polymer ?
#
loop_
_entity_poly.entity_id
_entity_poly.type
_entity_poly.pdbx_seq_one_letter_code
_entity_poly.pdbx_strand_id
1 'polypeptide(L)'
;MKITTWNINSVRLRIDLVRKFLATEKPDVLCLQEIKCLDDNFPAKALREAGYEHQAVSGQSGYHGVAIVSRLPLKTVEKREFCSKGDCRHIAASVPGGIRIHNFYVPAGGDEPDIKKNEKFAHKLDFLDEMTDWFSELSPRSKAILVGDLNVAPAEHDVWSHKQLLKVVSHTPVEVERLKKVIDSHGWIDVARELIPEPEKLYTWWSYRAKDWRASNRGRRLDHIWVSPALRKPALAGGRAAYQIHDDARGWERPSDHAPVTLTLDL
;
A
#
# COMPACT_ATOMS: atom_id res chain seq x y z
N MET A 1 -4.84 16.44 -6.39
CA MET A 1 -5.10 15.62 -5.17
C MET A 1 -3.83 14.89 -4.77
N LYS A 2 -3.41 15.00 -3.51
CA LYS A 2 -2.22 14.33 -2.96
C LYS A 2 -2.66 13.13 -2.12
N ILE A 3 -2.32 11.91 -2.54
CA ILE A 3 -2.63 10.66 -1.82
C ILE A 3 -1.35 10.00 -1.35
N THR A 4 -1.36 9.50 -0.12
CA THR A 4 -0.23 8.76 0.46
C THR A 4 -0.67 7.39 0.95
N THR A 5 0.16 6.37 0.75
CA THR A 5 0.03 5.06 1.38
C THR A 5 1.20 4.82 2.34
N TRP A 6 0.93 4.21 3.50
CA TRP A 6 1.96 3.90 4.48
C TRP A 6 1.57 2.69 5.35
N ASN A 7 2.31 1.62 5.23
CA ASN A 7 2.25 0.59 6.26
C ASN A 7 2.92 1.14 7.53
N ILE A 8 2.11 1.47 8.53
CA ILE A 8 2.58 2.15 9.74
C ILE A 8 3.07 1.17 10.82
N ASN A 9 2.80 -0.11 10.64
CA ASN A 9 3.22 -1.14 11.60
C ASN A 9 2.86 -0.77 13.06
N SER A 10 1.57 -0.66 13.35
CA SER A 10 0.93 -0.17 14.59
C SER A 10 0.79 1.37 14.65
N VAL A 11 -0.43 1.82 14.32
CA VAL A 11 -0.77 3.26 14.31
C VAL A 11 -0.71 3.89 15.72
N ARG A 12 -1.12 3.14 16.76
CA ARG A 12 -1.08 3.66 18.14
C ARG A 12 0.35 3.87 18.63
N LEU A 13 1.26 2.97 18.28
CA LEU A 13 2.67 3.11 18.65
C LEU A 13 3.36 4.28 17.94
N ARG A 14 2.88 4.61 16.72
CA ARG A 14 3.51 5.58 15.82
C ARG A 14 2.63 6.76 15.48
N ILE A 15 1.63 7.06 16.32
CA ILE A 15 0.71 8.18 16.05
C ILE A 15 1.44 9.52 15.92
N ASP A 16 2.50 9.74 16.69
CA ASP A 16 3.28 10.98 16.62
C ASP A 16 4.05 11.08 15.31
N LEU A 17 4.52 9.96 14.75
CA LEU A 17 5.15 9.94 13.43
C LEU A 17 4.12 10.21 12.32
N VAL A 18 2.90 9.66 12.45
CA VAL A 18 1.80 9.97 11.53
C VAL A 18 1.48 11.46 11.59
N ARG A 19 1.29 12.04 12.77
CA ARG A 19 1.01 13.47 12.94
C ARG A 19 2.13 14.35 12.37
N LYS A 20 3.39 13.99 12.62
CA LYS A 20 4.55 14.66 12.03
C LYS A 20 4.49 14.64 10.51
N PHE A 21 4.24 13.48 9.90
CA PHE A 21 4.11 13.32 8.46
C PHE A 21 2.96 14.16 7.89
N LEU A 22 1.80 14.12 8.53
CA LEU A 22 0.62 14.92 8.13
C LEU A 22 0.87 16.43 8.20
N ALA A 23 1.61 16.89 9.21
CA ALA A 23 1.95 18.31 9.35
C ALA A 23 2.93 18.80 8.28
N THR A 24 3.87 17.93 7.86
CA THR A 24 4.92 18.25 6.88
C THR A 24 4.39 18.11 5.45
N GLU A 25 3.87 16.93 5.11
CA GLU A 25 3.51 16.56 3.74
C GLU A 25 2.10 16.96 3.33
N LYS A 26 1.19 17.09 4.30
CA LYS A 26 -0.21 17.54 4.12
C LYS A 26 -0.95 16.83 2.98
N PRO A 27 -0.93 15.49 2.89
CA PRO A 27 -1.69 14.80 1.86
C PRO A 27 -3.19 15.08 2.02
N ASP A 28 -3.95 15.03 0.93
CA ASP A 28 -5.41 15.11 1.00
C ASP A 28 -6.00 13.84 1.60
N VAL A 29 -5.37 12.68 1.27
CA VAL A 29 -5.75 11.34 1.74
C VAL A 29 -4.52 10.58 2.17
N LEU A 30 -4.57 9.97 3.36
CA LEU A 30 -3.57 9.02 3.85
C LEU A 30 -4.22 7.65 4.06
N CYS A 31 -3.68 6.62 3.41
CA CYS A 31 -4.08 5.22 3.53
C CYS A 31 -3.05 4.48 4.39
N LEU A 32 -3.50 3.90 5.51
CA LEU A 32 -2.67 3.19 6.46
C LEU A 32 -2.90 1.68 6.38
N GLN A 33 -1.85 0.90 6.50
CA GLN A 33 -1.89 -0.56 6.65
C GLN A 33 -1.22 -0.96 7.97
N GLU A 34 -1.50 -2.16 8.44
CA GLU A 34 -1.07 -2.67 9.74
C GLU A 34 -1.35 -1.72 10.90
N ILE A 35 -2.58 -1.20 10.99
CA ILE A 35 -2.96 -0.31 12.09
C ILE A 35 -2.94 -1.01 13.46
N LYS A 36 -3.10 -2.36 13.48
CA LYS A 36 -2.96 -3.25 14.64
C LYS A 36 -3.79 -2.82 15.84
N CYS A 37 -5.00 -2.36 15.60
CA CYS A 37 -5.96 -2.02 16.65
C CYS A 37 -7.39 -2.24 16.16
N LEU A 38 -8.32 -2.44 17.10
CA LEU A 38 -9.75 -2.42 16.82
C LEU A 38 -10.19 -1.00 16.43
N ASP A 39 -11.34 -0.88 15.75
CA ASP A 39 -11.90 0.41 15.33
C ASP A 39 -12.01 1.40 16.52
N ASP A 40 -12.50 0.96 17.68
CA ASP A 40 -12.66 1.78 18.89
C ASP A 40 -11.34 2.26 19.49
N ASN A 41 -10.24 1.56 19.20
CA ASN A 41 -8.90 1.89 19.68
C ASN A 41 -8.08 2.69 18.66
N PHE A 42 -8.67 3.00 17.51
CA PHE A 42 -8.03 3.82 16.51
C PHE A 42 -7.85 5.26 17.02
N PRO A 43 -6.69 5.91 16.84
CA PRO A 43 -6.42 7.23 17.40
C PRO A 43 -7.12 8.35 16.63
N ALA A 44 -8.43 8.19 16.43
CA ALA A 44 -9.26 9.06 15.60
C ALA A 44 -9.24 10.53 16.03
N LYS A 45 -9.20 10.78 17.35
CA LYS A 45 -9.14 12.15 17.90
C LYS A 45 -7.86 12.88 17.46
N ALA A 46 -6.70 12.23 17.60
CA ALA A 46 -5.42 12.82 17.25
C ALA A 46 -5.31 13.16 15.75
N LEU A 47 -5.97 12.37 14.89
CA LEU A 47 -6.01 12.61 13.45
C LEU A 47 -6.99 13.72 13.09
N ARG A 48 -8.14 13.85 13.78
CA ARG A 48 -9.04 15.02 13.63
C ARG A 48 -8.35 16.31 14.03
N GLU A 49 -7.64 16.31 15.15
CA GLU A 49 -6.85 17.47 15.59
C GLU A 49 -5.77 17.88 14.58
N ALA A 50 -5.28 16.92 13.77
CA ALA A 50 -4.37 17.20 12.65
C ALA A 50 -5.09 17.64 11.36
N GLY A 51 -6.42 17.83 11.38
CA GLY A 51 -7.22 18.31 10.24
C GLY A 51 -7.77 17.21 9.32
N TYR A 52 -7.72 15.94 9.77
CA TYR A 52 -8.22 14.78 9.01
C TYR A 52 -9.55 14.32 9.61
N GLU A 53 -10.61 15.08 9.33
CA GLU A 53 -11.95 14.89 9.90
C GLU A 53 -12.61 13.58 9.43
N HIS A 54 -12.37 13.19 8.18
CA HIS A 54 -13.03 12.06 7.55
C HIS A 54 -12.16 10.81 7.69
N GLN A 55 -12.72 9.77 8.31
CA GLN A 55 -11.97 8.56 8.62
C GLN A 55 -12.82 7.31 8.36
N ALA A 56 -12.25 6.33 7.70
CA ALA A 56 -12.82 5.00 7.51
C ALA A 56 -11.81 3.97 8.02
N VAL A 57 -12.23 3.10 8.93
CA VAL A 57 -11.35 2.16 9.63
C VAL A 57 -11.89 0.76 9.50
N SER A 58 -11.03 -0.22 9.26
CA SER A 58 -11.31 -1.65 9.32
C SER A 58 -10.22 -2.29 10.16
N GLY A 59 -10.45 -2.34 11.47
CA GLY A 59 -9.44 -2.67 12.47
C GLY A 59 -9.55 -4.10 12.98
N GLN A 60 -8.39 -4.65 13.32
CA GLN A 60 -8.26 -5.96 13.96
C GLN A 60 -7.19 -5.91 15.04
N SER A 61 -7.42 -6.60 16.16
CA SER A 61 -6.48 -6.60 17.28
C SER A 61 -5.21 -7.39 16.95
N GLY A 62 -4.06 -6.82 17.30
CA GLY A 62 -2.75 -7.48 17.24
C GLY A 62 -2.11 -7.55 15.84
N TYR A 63 -2.87 -7.82 14.81
CA TYR A 63 -2.42 -7.98 13.42
C TYR A 63 -3.31 -7.20 12.48
N HIS A 64 -2.87 -6.99 11.22
CA HIS A 64 -3.67 -6.44 10.13
C HIS A 64 -4.27 -5.05 10.42
N GLY A 65 -5.43 -4.81 9.82
CA GLY A 65 -6.17 -3.57 9.92
C GLY A 65 -5.69 -2.51 8.93
N VAL A 66 -6.65 -1.86 8.30
CA VAL A 66 -6.43 -0.80 7.31
C VAL A 66 -7.30 0.41 7.62
N ALA A 67 -6.83 1.61 7.28
CA ALA A 67 -7.61 2.83 7.45
C ALA A 67 -7.37 3.81 6.31
N ILE A 68 -8.40 4.61 6.01
CA ILE A 68 -8.31 5.79 5.15
C ILE A 68 -8.64 6.99 6.01
N VAL A 69 -7.71 7.94 6.12
CA VAL A 69 -7.92 9.22 6.79
C VAL A 69 -7.77 10.36 5.79
N SER A 70 -8.68 11.33 5.81
CA SER A 70 -8.82 12.29 4.73
C SER A 70 -9.26 13.67 5.21
N ARG A 71 -8.75 14.71 4.56
CA ARG A 71 -9.29 16.05 4.63
C ARG A 71 -10.52 16.24 3.73
N LEU A 72 -10.64 15.38 2.73
CA LEU A 72 -11.77 15.35 1.80
C LEU A 72 -12.89 14.45 2.35
N PRO A 73 -14.16 14.77 2.08
CA PRO A 73 -15.28 13.90 2.46
C PRO A 73 -15.13 12.48 1.89
N LEU A 74 -15.31 11.48 2.76
CA LEU A 74 -15.37 10.07 2.39
C LEU A 74 -16.82 9.61 2.25
N LYS A 75 -17.15 8.97 1.13
CA LYS A 75 -18.49 8.41 0.86
C LYS A 75 -18.37 6.93 0.48
N THR A 76 -19.48 6.21 0.56
CA THR A 76 -19.60 4.82 0.10
C THR A 76 -18.46 3.96 0.64
N VAL A 77 -18.29 3.96 1.97
CA VAL A 77 -17.27 3.13 2.62
C VAL A 77 -17.64 1.66 2.47
N GLU A 78 -16.68 0.85 2.04
CA GLU A 78 -16.82 -0.59 1.86
C GLU A 78 -15.65 -1.31 2.52
N LYS A 79 -15.96 -2.35 3.28
CA LYS A 79 -14.99 -3.30 3.83
C LYS A 79 -15.23 -4.64 3.13
N ARG A 80 -14.26 -5.14 2.40
CA ARG A 80 -14.38 -6.44 1.73
C ARG A 80 -13.47 -7.46 2.40
N GLU A 81 -14.05 -8.59 2.71
CA GLU A 81 -13.32 -9.76 3.17
C GLU A 81 -12.81 -10.56 1.97
N PHE A 82 -11.61 -11.11 2.09
CA PHE A 82 -10.98 -11.98 1.13
C PHE A 82 -10.66 -13.34 1.76
N CYS A 83 -10.74 -14.39 0.98
CA CYS A 83 -10.40 -15.78 1.37
C CYS A 83 -11.18 -16.30 2.57
N SER A 84 -12.32 -15.70 2.92
CA SER A 84 -13.16 -16.09 4.07
C SER A 84 -12.36 -16.28 5.38
N LYS A 85 -11.35 -15.42 5.61
CA LYS A 85 -10.48 -15.47 6.81
C LYS A 85 -10.89 -14.50 7.92
N GLY A 86 -11.84 -13.61 7.67
CA GLY A 86 -12.23 -12.55 8.60
C GLY A 86 -11.14 -11.49 8.82
N ASP A 87 -10.16 -11.42 7.93
CA ASP A 87 -9.03 -10.51 8.02
C ASP A 87 -9.40 -9.09 7.55
N CYS A 88 -9.10 -8.08 8.37
CA CYS A 88 -9.29 -6.67 8.02
C CYS A 88 -8.14 -6.17 7.12
N ARG A 89 -8.18 -6.52 5.83
CA ARG A 89 -7.09 -6.25 4.87
C ARG A 89 -7.48 -5.33 3.72
N HIS A 90 -8.75 -4.99 3.61
CA HIS A 90 -9.25 -4.07 2.58
C HIS A 90 -10.28 -3.10 3.14
N ILE A 91 -10.16 -1.86 2.70
CA ILE A 91 -11.17 -0.83 2.86
C ILE A 91 -11.16 0.07 1.63
N ALA A 92 -12.33 0.43 1.15
CA ALA A 92 -12.47 1.39 0.07
C ALA A 92 -13.42 2.53 0.45
N ALA A 93 -13.16 3.70 -0.10
CA ALA A 93 -14.02 4.86 0.04
C ALA A 93 -13.96 5.72 -1.22
N SER A 94 -15.03 6.46 -1.49
CA SER A 94 -15.07 7.42 -2.58
C SER A 94 -14.80 8.83 -2.07
N VAL A 95 -13.98 9.57 -2.81
CA VAL A 95 -13.69 11.00 -2.60
C VAL A 95 -14.35 11.86 -3.67
N PRO A 96 -14.41 13.21 -3.53
CA PRO A 96 -14.94 14.09 -4.55
C PRO A 96 -14.34 13.82 -5.95
N GLY A 97 -15.12 14.08 -6.99
CA GLY A 97 -14.74 13.75 -8.38
C GLY A 97 -15.06 12.32 -8.81
N GLY A 98 -15.74 11.55 -7.94
CA GLY A 98 -16.14 10.17 -8.22
C GLY A 98 -14.97 9.19 -8.22
N ILE A 99 -13.90 9.51 -7.51
CA ILE A 99 -12.71 8.68 -7.43
C ILE A 99 -12.87 7.68 -6.28
N ARG A 100 -12.74 6.40 -6.60
CA ARG A 100 -12.76 5.28 -5.65
C ARG A 100 -11.34 4.95 -5.22
N ILE A 101 -11.07 4.98 -3.92
CA ILE A 101 -9.78 4.61 -3.35
C ILE A 101 -9.92 3.24 -2.71
N HIS A 102 -9.09 2.29 -3.11
CA HIS A 102 -8.95 0.96 -2.53
C HIS A 102 -7.64 0.91 -1.75
N ASN A 103 -7.72 0.65 -0.46
CA ASN A 103 -6.55 0.49 0.42
C ASN A 103 -6.41 -0.97 0.81
N PHE A 104 -5.29 -1.59 0.44
CA PHE A 104 -5.02 -3.01 0.65
C PHE A 104 -3.84 -3.25 1.58
N TYR A 105 -3.95 -4.33 2.34
CA TYR A 105 -2.84 -4.99 3.01
C TYR A 105 -2.84 -6.47 2.62
N VAL A 106 -2.12 -6.81 1.56
CA VAL A 106 -2.00 -8.19 1.07
C VAL A 106 -1.21 -9.03 2.08
N PRO A 107 -1.57 -10.30 2.33
CA PRO A 107 -0.81 -11.15 3.25
C PRO A 107 0.68 -11.19 2.94
N ALA A 108 1.52 -11.10 3.98
CA ALA A 108 2.98 -11.16 3.80
C ALA A 108 3.47 -12.50 3.23
N GLY A 109 2.77 -13.59 3.51
CA GLY A 109 3.08 -14.92 2.97
C GLY A 109 4.07 -15.73 3.80
N GLY A 110 4.53 -15.24 4.96
CA GLY A 110 5.49 -15.96 5.80
C GLY A 110 6.90 -16.03 5.21
N ASP A 111 7.68 -17.03 5.59
CA ASP A 111 9.10 -17.12 5.23
C ASP A 111 9.39 -18.18 4.13
N GLU A 112 8.55 -19.21 4.01
CA GLU A 112 8.75 -20.31 3.05
C GLU A 112 7.78 -20.20 1.87
N PRO A 113 8.27 -20.10 0.62
CA PRO A 113 7.42 -19.97 -0.56
C PRO A 113 6.95 -21.34 -1.10
N ASP A 114 6.33 -22.14 -0.26
CA ASP A 114 5.78 -23.46 -0.59
C ASP A 114 4.35 -23.58 -0.06
N ILE A 115 3.37 -23.65 -0.96
CA ILE A 115 1.94 -23.73 -0.63
C ILE A 115 1.56 -24.98 0.16
N LYS A 116 2.34 -26.07 0.05
CA LYS A 116 2.08 -27.33 0.76
C LYS A 116 2.58 -27.30 2.21
N LYS A 117 3.54 -26.44 2.50
CA LYS A 117 4.19 -26.33 3.81
C LYS A 117 3.84 -25.06 4.57
N ASN A 118 3.36 -24.05 3.86
CA ASN A 118 3.14 -22.71 4.42
C ASN A 118 1.76 -22.17 4.02
N GLU A 119 0.80 -22.32 4.92
CA GLU A 119 -0.57 -21.83 4.74
C GLU A 119 -0.63 -20.31 4.53
N LYS A 120 0.33 -19.54 5.11
CA LYS A 120 0.38 -18.09 4.91
C LYS A 120 0.75 -17.75 3.48
N PHE A 121 1.60 -18.58 2.85
CA PHE A 121 1.95 -18.40 1.45
C PHE A 121 0.78 -18.77 0.53
N ALA A 122 0.10 -19.87 0.81
CA ALA A 122 -1.12 -20.26 0.09
C ALA A 122 -2.17 -19.15 0.18
N HIS A 123 -2.47 -18.65 1.39
CA HIS A 123 -3.41 -17.55 1.61
C HIS A 123 -3.05 -16.28 0.81
N LYS A 124 -1.77 -15.94 0.71
CA LYS A 124 -1.32 -14.80 -0.10
C LYS A 124 -1.65 -14.97 -1.57
N LEU A 125 -1.42 -16.17 -2.11
CA LEU A 125 -1.69 -16.44 -3.52
C LEU A 125 -3.19 -16.44 -3.81
N ASP A 126 -4.00 -17.05 -2.94
CA ASP A 126 -5.46 -17.05 -3.04
C ASP A 126 -6.02 -15.62 -2.96
N PHE A 127 -5.44 -14.79 -2.09
CA PHE A 127 -5.82 -13.37 -1.96
C PHE A 127 -5.60 -12.61 -3.27
N LEU A 128 -4.46 -12.82 -3.95
CA LEU A 128 -4.17 -12.19 -5.24
C LEU A 128 -5.08 -12.72 -6.35
N ASP A 129 -5.43 -14.02 -6.32
CA ASP A 129 -6.36 -14.60 -7.27
C ASP A 129 -7.78 -14.01 -7.09
N GLU A 130 -8.29 -13.88 -5.86
CA GLU A 130 -9.57 -13.20 -5.59
C GLU A 130 -9.56 -11.70 -5.96
N MET A 131 -8.43 -11.00 -5.78
CA MET A 131 -8.28 -9.63 -6.27
C MET A 131 -8.42 -9.57 -7.80
N THR A 132 -7.81 -10.53 -8.50
CA THR A 132 -7.88 -10.63 -9.97
C THR A 132 -9.32 -10.77 -10.43
N ASP A 133 -10.05 -11.72 -9.84
CA ASP A 133 -11.46 -11.98 -10.18
C ASP A 133 -12.31 -10.74 -9.93
N TRP A 134 -12.19 -10.13 -8.75
CA TRP A 134 -12.97 -8.95 -8.40
C TRP A 134 -12.70 -7.76 -9.32
N PHE A 135 -11.45 -7.47 -9.61
CA PHE A 135 -11.12 -6.32 -10.45
C PHE A 135 -11.44 -6.52 -11.93
N SER A 136 -11.57 -7.77 -12.39
CA SER A 136 -12.05 -8.06 -13.75
C SER A 136 -13.51 -7.63 -13.98
N GLU A 137 -14.29 -7.52 -12.89
CA GLU A 137 -15.70 -7.08 -12.95
C GLU A 137 -15.86 -5.56 -12.94
N LEU A 138 -14.80 -4.80 -12.64
CA LEU A 138 -14.88 -3.34 -12.60
C LEU A 138 -15.03 -2.74 -13.99
N SER A 139 -15.88 -1.71 -14.09
CA SER A 139 -16.02 -0.96 -15.33
C SER A 139 -14.68 -0.34 -15.77
N PRO A 140 -14.26 -0.49 -17.04
CA PRO A 140 -13.04 0.15 -17.55
C PRO A 140 -13.04 1.69 -17.46
N ARG A 141 -14.24 2.28 -17.26
CA ARG A 141 -14.41 3.73 -17.10
C ARG A 141 -14.36 4.19 -15.66
N SER A 142 -14.23 3.27 -14.70
CA SER A 142 -14.16 3.63 -13.28
C SER A 142 -12.92 4.45 -13.00
N LYS A 143 -13.09 5.52 -12.21
CA LYS A 143 -11.96 6.31 -11.68
C LYS A 143 -11.55 5.67 -10.35
N ALA A 144 -10.56 4.80 -10.39
CA ALA A 144 -10.12 4.07 -9.21
C ALA A 144 -8.62 4.26 -8.97
N ILE A 145 -8.25 4.29 -7.69
CA ILE A 145 -6.87 4.28 -7.19
C ILE A 145 -6.75 3.09 -6.25
N LEU A 146 -5.80 2.22 -6.51
CA LEU A 146 -5.42 1.13 -5.62
C LEU A 146 -4.11 1.50 -4.95
N VAL A 147 -4.10 1.49 -3.63
CA VAL A 147 -2.90 1.74 -2.83
C VAL A 147 -2.73 0.67 -1.77
N GLY A 148 -1.52 0.53 -1.29
CA GLY A 148 -1.25 -0.28 -0.10
C GLY A 148 0.03 -1.06 -0.16
N ASP A 149 0.24 -1.82 0.91
CA ASP A 149 1.29 -2.81 1.00
C ASP A 149 0.80 -4.11 0.35
N LEU A 150 1.24 -4.34 -0.89
CA LEU A 150 0.88 -5.54 -1.65
C LEU A 150 1.83 -6.70 -1.39
N ASN A 151 2.88 -6.49 -0.57
CA ASN A 151 3.83 -7.50 -0.15
C ASN A 151 4.51 -8.27 -1.31
N VAL A 152 4.49 -7.73 -2.53
CA VAL A 152 5.16 -8.28 -3.72
C VAL A 152 5.94 -7.20 -4.41
N ALA A 153 7.21 -7.46 -4.68
CA ALA A 153 8.10 -6.62 -5.49
C ALA A 153 8.17 -7.21 -6.91
N PRO A 154 7.48 -6.63 -7.93
CA PRO A 154 7.28 -7.30 -9.22
C PRO A 154 8.48 -7.22 -10.17
N ALA A 155 9.25 -6.13 -10.16
CA ALA A 155 10.32 -5.91 -11.13
C ALA A 155 11.71 -6.29 -10.58
N GLU A 156 12.65 -6.51 -11.47
CA GLU A 156 14.04 -6.84 -11.11
C GLU A 156 14.68 -5.75 -10.22
N HIS A 157 14.38 -4.49 -10.52
CA HIS A 157 14.91 -3.33 -9.79
C HIS A 157 14.02 -2.87 -8.63
N ASP A 158 12.97 -3.64 -8.31
CA ASP A 158 12.15 -3.47 -7.10
C ASP A 158 12.73 -4.18 -5.87
N VAL A 159 13.86 -4.86 -6.05
CA VAL A 159 14.56 -5.59 -4.99
C VAL A 159 16.06 -5.32 -5.06
N TRP A 160 16.73 -5.42 -3.92
CA TRP A 160 18.17 -5.19 -3.82
C TRP A 160 19.01 -6.21 -4.61
N SER A 161 18.48 -7.43 -4.81
CA SER A 161 19.11 -8.48 -5.61
C SER A 161 18.06 -9.46 -6.16
N HIS A 162 17.73 -9.31 -7.44
CA HIS A 162 16.79 -10.20 -8.12
C HIS A 162 17.20 -11.67 -7.97
N LYS A 163 18.43 -12.01 -8.33
CA LYS A 163 18.94 -13.39 -8.29
C LYS A 163 18.79 -14.05 -6.90
N GLN A 164 19.07 -13.33 -5.82
CA GLN A 164 18.99 -13.88 -4.46
C GLN A 164 17.55 -14.00 -3.98
N LEU A 165 16.64 -13.16 -4.46
CA LEU A 165 15.27 -13.08 -3.97
C LEU A 165 14.26 -13.91 -4.79
N LEU A 166 14.64 -14.52 -5.91
CA LEU A 166 13.78 -15.40 -6.70
C LEU A 166 13.18 -16.57 -5.91
N LYS A 167 13.78 -16.95 -4.79
CA LYS A 167 13.30 -18.03 -3.91
C LYS A 167 12.86 -17.51 -2.53
N VAL A 168 12.64 -16.22 -2.41
CA VAL A 168 12.26 -15.56 -1.16
C VAL A 168 10.87 -14.95 -1.32
N VAL A 169 10.02 -15.18 -0.35
CA VAL A 169 8.67 -14.59 -0.31
C VAL A 169 8.75 -13.08 -0.53
N SER A 170 7.83 -12.54 -1.29
CA SER A 170 7.69 -11.20 -1.85
C SER A 170 8.33 -10.97 -3.23
N HIS A 171 9.10 -11.93 -3.78
CA HIS A 171 9.71 -11.77 -5.11
C HIS A 171 9.81 -13.12 -5.87
N THR A 172 9.07 -14.12 -5.46
CA THR A 172 9.04 -15.39 -6.21
C THR A 172 8.30 -15.24 -7.54
N PRO A 173 8.69 -15.99 -8.58
CA PRO A 173 8.01 -15.91 -9.88
C PRO A 173 6.49 -16.09 -9.79
N VAL A 174 6.02 -16.99 -8.91
CA VAL A 174 4.59 -17.27 -8.75
C VAL A 174 3.82 -16.10 -8.12
N GLU A 175 4.44 -15.33 -7.21
CA GLU A 175 3.84 -14.11 -6.65
C GLU A 175 3.81 -12.99 -7.69
N VAL A 176 4.91 -12.82 -8.41
CA VAL A 176 5.04 -11.80 -9.47
C VAL A 176 4.02 -12.05 -10.59
N GLU A 177 3.86 -13.31 -11.01
CA GLU A 177 2.86 -13.67 -12.01
C GLU A 177 1.43 -13.34 -11.55
N ARG A 178 1.08 -13.65 -10.28
CA ARG A 178 -0.25 -13.34 -9.75
C ARG A 178 -0.48 -11.84 -9.62
N LEU A 179 0.52 -11.11 -9.12
CA LEU A 179 0.40 -9.65 -9.05
C LEU A 179 0.21 -9.05 -10.45
N LYS A 180 0.89 -9.59 -11.46
CA LYS A 180 0.69 -9.19 -12.86
C LYS A 180 -0.73 -9.46 -13.33
N LYS A 181 -1.33 -10.59 -12.97
CA LYS A 181 -2.74 -10.88 -13.29
C LYS A 181 -3.68 -9.86 -12.66
N VAL A 182 -3.43 -9.43 -11.40
CA VAL A 182 -4.19 -8.35 -10.78
C VAL A 182 -4.07 -7.04 -11.57
N ILE A 183 -2.87 -6.69 -12.01
CA ILE A 183 -2.63 -5.50 -12.86
C ILE A 183 -3.43 -5.62 -14.17
N ASP A 184 -3.29 -6.74 -14.85
CA ASP A 184 -3.90 -6.96 -16.18
C ASP A 184 -5.45 -7.03 -16.08
N SER A 185 -6.03 -7.50 -14.96
CA SER A 185 -7.48 -7.72 -14.80
C SER A 185 -8.32 -6.45 -14.97
N HIS A 186 -7.79 -5.27 -14.65
CA HIS A 186 -8.45 -3.98 -14.82
C HIS A 186 -7.63 -3.01 -15.68
N GLY A 187 -6.46 -3.44 -16.15
CA GLY A 187 -5.52 -2.56 -16.83
C GLY A 187 -4.94 -1.50 -15.90
N TRP A 188 -4.68 -1.87 -14.65
CA TRP A 188 -4.05 -1.00 -13.66
C TRP A 188 -2.72 -0.45 -14.16
N ILE A 189 -2.46 0.80 -13.87
CA ILE A 189 -1.23 1.50 -14.22
C ILE A 189 -0.40 1.63 -12.96
N ASP A 190 0.74 0.96 -12.91
CA ASP A 190 1.76 1.12 -11.87
C ASP A 190 2.46 2.46 -12.04
N VAL A 191 1.97 3.47 -11.31
CA VAL A 191 2.44 4.86 -11.47
C VAL A 191 3.93 4.99 -11.19
N ALA A 192 4.46 4.20 -10.24
CA ALA A 192 5.88 4.21 -9.94
C ALA A 192 6.72 3.88 -11.18
N ARG A 193 6.40 2.78 -11.88
CA ARG A 193 7.17 2.32 -13.03
C ARG A 193 6.90 3.09 -14.31
N GLU A 194 5.75 3.73 -14.43
CA GLU A 194 5.50 4.70 -15.51
C GLU A 194 6.36 5.97 -15.38
N LEU A 195 6.54 6.47 -14.14
CA LEU A 195 7.29 7.71 -13.88
C LEU A 195 8.78 7.48 -13.64
N ILE A 196 9.13 6.30 -13.14
CA ILE A 196 10.51 5.91 -12.76
C ILE A 196 10.79 4.52 -13.34
N PRO A 197 11.13 4.46 -14.65
CA PRO A 197 11.35 3.19 -15.34
C PRO A 197 12.59 2.46 -14.83
N GLU A 198 12.67 1.16 -15.11
CA GLU A 198 13.90 0.40 -14.90
C GLU A 198 15.02 0.96 -15.82
N PRO A 199 16.30 0.89 -15.40
CA PRO A 199 16.81 0.10 -14.27
C PRO A 199 16.89 0.85 -12.94
N GLU A 200 16.17 1.93 -12.73
CA GLU A 200 16.22 2.66 -11.49
C GLU A 200 15.62 1.83 -10.33
N LYS A 201 16.38 1.69 -9.24
CA LYS A 201 15.94 0.95 -8.06
C LYS A 201 14.90 1.73 -7.27
N LEU A 202 13.82 1.04 -6.89
CA LEU A 202 12.77 1.59 -6.05
C LEU A 202 12.54 0.69 -4.84
N TYR A 203 12.63 1.26 -3.64
CA TYR A 203 12.38 0.54 -2.40
C TYR A 203 11.47 1.35 -1.50
N THR A 204 10.54 0.65 -0.83
CA THR A 204 9.62 1.24 0.14
C THR A 204 9.74 0.59 1.51
N TRP A 205 10.43 -0.55 1.58
CA TRP A 205 10.61 -1.37 2.79
C TRP A 205 12.06 -1.79 2.99
N TRP A 206 12.51 -1.76 4.26
CA TRP A 206 13.83 -2.26 4.70
C TRP A 206 13.72 -2.99 6.03
N SER A 207 14.24 -4.21 6.09
CA SER A 207 14.17 -5.04 7.30
C SER A 207 14.77 -4.35 8.53
N TYR A 208 14.12 -4.49 9.69
CA TYR A 208 14.68 -4.09 10.99
C TYR A 208 15.95 -4.86 11.37
N ARG A 209 16.22 -6.01 10.76
CA ARG A 209 17.43 -6.81 11.02
C ARG A 209 18.71 -6.13 10.53
N ALA A 210 18.61 -5.16 9.63
CA ALA A 210 19.76 -4.38 9.20
C ALA A 210 20.06 -3.28 10.23
N LYS A 211 21.22 -3.36 10.91
CA LYS A 211 21.64 -2.35 11.90
C LYS A 211 21.75 -0.96 11.25
N ASP A 212 22.34 -0.90 10.07
CA ASP A 212 22.37 0.28 9.22
C ASP A 212 21.64 -0.04 7.91
N TRP A 213 20.34 0.26 7.89
CA TRP A 213 19.49 0.01 6.75
C TRP A 213 19.86 0.87 5.54
N ARG A 214 20.35 2.10 5.80
CA ARG A 214 20.72 3.04 4.75
C ARG A 214 22.02 2.62 4.04
N ALA A 215 23.04 2.25 4.79
CA ALA A 215 24.30 1.77 4.24
C ALA A 215 24.15 0.43 3.50
N SER A 216 23.39 -0.51 4.09
CA SER A 216 23.15 -1.82 3.46
C SER A 216 22.23 -1.73 2.25
N ASN A 217 21.29 -0.81 2.27
CA ASN A 217 20.24 -0.54 1.26
C ASN A 217 19.60 -1.80 0.64
N ARG A 218 19.37 -2.82 1.48
CA ARG A 218 18.72 -4.08 1.06
C ARG A 218 17.21 -3.94 1.11
N GLY A 219 16.67 -3.06 0.29
CA GLY A 219 15.25 -2.74 0.23
C GLY A 219 14.46 -3.59 -0.76
N ARG A 220 13.13 -3.44 -0.66
CA ARG A 220 12.13 -3.99 -1.59
C ARG A 220 11.03 -2.96 -1.80
N ARG A 221 10.42 -2.93 -2.98
CA ARG A 221 9.20 -2.15 -3.24
C ARG A 221 7.98 -3.02 -2.95
N LEU A 222 7.38 -2.85 -1.80
CA LEU A 222 6.19 -3.60 -1.36
C LEU A 222 4.92 -2.75 -1.35
N ASP A 223 5.09 -1.42 -1.25
CA ASP A 223 4.00 -0.45 -1.23
C ASP A 223 3.80 0.13 -2.63
N HIS A 224 2.56 0.11 -3.08
CA HIS A 224 2.19 0.45 -4.45
C HIS A 224 1.13 1.54 -4.50
N ILE A 225 1.13 2.31 -5.58
CA ILE A 225 0.04 3.19 -5.99
C ILE A 225 -0.22 2.92 -7.46
N TRP A 226 -1.39 2.35 -7.75
CA TRP A 226 -1.87 2.10 -9.10
C TRP A 226 -3.11 2.94 -9.38
N VAL A 227 -3.31 3.29 -10.62
CA VAL A 227 -4.51 4.00 -11.06
C VAL A 227 -5.19 3.26 -12.19
N SER A 228 -6.52 3.38 -12.27
CA SER A 228 -7.27 2.89 -13.42
C SER A 228 -6.92 3.67 -14.69
N PRO A 229 -7.18 3.13 -15.90
CA PRO A 229 -6.92 3.82 -17.17
C PRO A 229 -7.52 5.23 -17.23
N ALA A 230 -8.71 5.42 -16.64
CA ALA A 230 -9.39 6.71 -16.58
C ALA A 230 -8.62 7.82 -15.82
N LEU A 231 -7.71 7.42 -14.94
CA LEU A 231 -6.87 8.35 -14.16
C LEU A 231 -5.41 8.41 -14.65
N ARG A 232 -5.05 7.72 -15.76
CA ARG A 232 -3.68 7.73 -16.27
C ARG A 232 -3.15 9.14 -16.51
N LYS A 233 -3.90 9.95 -17.26
CA LYS A 233 -3.46 11.31 -17.61
C LYS A 233 -3.18 12.18 -16.38
N PRO A 234 -4.13 12.35 -15.43
CA PRO A 234 -3.89 13.16 -14.24
C PRO A 234 -2.81 12.58 -13.30
N ALA A 235 -2.62 11.26 -13.25
CA ALA A 235 -1.59 10.64 -12.41
C ALA A 235 -0.16 10.87 -12.94
N LEU A 236 -0.01 10.98 -14.27
CA LEU A 236 1.30 11.13 -14.90
C LEU A 236 1.65 12.59 -15.24
N ALA A 237 0.71 13.53 -15.12
CA ALA A 237 0.87 14.92 -15.55
C ALA A 237 2.04 15.65 -14.88
N GLY A 238 2.29 15.40 -13.59
CA GLY A 238 3.39 16.01 -12.85
C GLY A 238 4.76 15.35 -13.08
N GLY A 239 4.85 14.34 -13.96
CA GLY A 239 6.08 13.61 -14.22
C GLY A 239 6.65 12.98 -12.93
N ARG A 240 7.97 12.75 -12.93
CA ARG A 240 8.66 12.14 -11.79
C ARG A 240 8.40 12.84 -10.45
N ALA A 241 8.25 14.16 -10.45
CA ALA A 241 8.02 14.94 -9.23
C ALA A 241 6.67 14.65 -8.56
N ALA A 242 5.72 14.06 -9.29
CA ALA A 242 4.42 13.67 -8.74
C ALA A 242 4.50 12.44 -7.83
N TYR A 243 5.54 11.61 -7.93
CA TYR A 243 5.70 10.38 -7.15
C TYR A 243 6.90 10.49 -6.21
N GLN A 244 6.67 10.30 -4.91
CA GLN A 244 7.69 10.44 -3.90
C GLN A 244 7.68 9.29 -2.90
N ILE A 245 8.84 8.71 -2.64
CA ILE A 245 9.08 7.79 -1.52
C ILE A 245 9.78 8.59 -0.42
N HIS A 246 9.17 8.67 0.76
CA HIS A 246 9.67 9.44 1.90
C HIS A 246 10.56 8.54 2.77
N ASP A 247 11.71 8.15 2.26
CA ASP A 247 12.62 7.22 2.94
C ASP A 247 13.26 7.80 4.21
N ASP A 248 13.30 9.14 4.34
CA ASP A 248 13.74 9.77 5.60
C ASP A 248 12.89 9.32 6.78
N ALA A 249 11.57 9.03 6.60
CA ALA A 249 10.69 8.55 7.66
C ALA A 249 11.17 7.21 8.25
N ARG A 250 11.89 6.41 7.46
CA ARG A 250 12.54 5.17 7.93
C ARG A 250 13.71 5.45 8.90
N GLY A 251 14.23 6.66 8.91
CA GLY A 251 15.29 7.11 9.81
C GLY A 251 14.78 7.81 11.10
N TRP A 252 13.48 7.96 11.28
CA TRP A 252 12.92 8.59 12.48
C TRP A 252 13.03 7.68 13.70
N GLU A 253 12.78 8.22 14.90
CA GLU A 253 12.78 7.43 16.14
C GLU A 253 11.64 6.40 16.12
N ARG A 254 11.93 5.13 16.38
CA ARG A 254 10.98 3.99 16.34
C ARG A 254 10.13 3.92 15.06
N PRO A 255 10.76 4.00 13.88
CA PRO A 255 10.05 4.13 12.63
C PRO A 255 9.27 2.86 12.26
N SER A 256 8.40 2.95 11.26
CA SER A 256 7.97 1.76 10.51
C SER A 256 9.15 1.21 9.70
N ASP A 257 9.12 -0.06 9.35
CA ASP A 257 10.03 -0.66 8.37
C ASP A 257 9.66 -0.30 6.92
N HIS A 258 8.51 0.33 6.73
CA HIS A 258 8.07 0.92 5.47
C HIS A 258 8.21 2.44 5.47
N ALA A 259 8.53 3.01 4.31
CA ALA A 259 8.46 4.43 4.04
C ALA A 259 7.09 4.82 3.47
N PRO A 260 6.56 6.03 3.80
CA PRO A 260 5.38 6.55 3.11
C PRO A 260 5.65 6.75 1.62
N VAL A 261 4.64 6.48 0.80
CA VAL A 261 4.68 6.70 -0.65
C VAL A 261 3.56 7.64 -1.05
N THR A 262 3.88 8.70 -1.75
CA THR A 262 2.94 9.75 -2.14
C THR A 262 2.83 9.89 -3.65
N LEU A 263 1.60 10.08 -4.13
CA LEU A 263 1.30 10.49 -5.50
C LEU A 263 0.51 11.80 -5.48
N THR A 264 0.89 12.75 -6.32
CA THR A 264 0.12 13.96 -6.59
C THR A 264 -0.55 13.86 -7.96
N LEU A 265 -1.88 13.81 -7.99
CA LEU A 265 -2.68 13.79 -9.20
C LEU A 265 -3.13 15.22 -9.56
N ASP A 266 -3.06 15.56 -10.84
CA ASP A 266 -3.59 16.81 -11.40
C ASP A 266 -5.06 16.59 -11.84
N LEU A 267 -6.00 16.88 -10.94
CA LEU A 267 -7.45 16.59 -11.07
C LEU A 267 -8.26 17.85 -11.29
#